data_6b6f979e5843d34bab90f66854fc6080
#
_entry.id   6b6f979e5843d34bab90f66854fc6080
#
_cell.length_a   1.000
_cell.length_b   1.000
_cell.length_c   1.000
_cell.angle_alpha   90.00
_cell.angle_beta   90.00
_cell.angle_gamma   90.00
#
_symmetry.space_group_name_H-M   'P 1'
#
loop_
_entity.id
_entity.type
_entity.pdbx_description
1 polymer ?
#
loop_
_entity_poly.entity_id
_entity_poly.type
_entity_poly.pdbx_seq_one_letter_code
_entity_poly.pdbx_strand_id
1 'polypeptide(L)'
;MILFWTSGLSIYLFLYIFKDKNADLRFIIFGSLFPVIFDSILYFFGLTNQNEYIGHSIFFTVSLFFIFMIATKRGSLFRANSLLFSIGSFFYLVLSFTWLNQSIILYPLFQNSEDIFSLAKNYKTVLGGAGILYLFFKFRNIQILKEFINTGKFIY
;
A
#
# COMPACT_ATOMS: atom_id res chain seq x y z
N MET A 1 4.69 -12.45 2.48
CA MET A 1 4.03 -12.84 1.21
C MET A 1 2.88 -11.93 0.80
N ILE A 2 2.12 -11.34 1.73
CA ILE A 2 0.99 -10.44 1.40
C ILE A 2 1.42 -9.20 0.58
N LEU A 3 2.68 -8.78 0.66
CA LEU A 3 3.22 -7.61 -0.05
C LEU A 3 3.08 -7.70 -1.57
N PHE A 4 3.21 -8.89 -2.15
CA PHE A 4 3.03 -9.09 -3.59
C PHE A 4 1.56 -8.94 -4.01
N TRP A 5 0.64 -9.38 -3.13
CA TRP A 5 -0.79 -9.18 -3.32
C TRP A 5 -1.14 -7.69 -3.27
N THR A 6 -0.71 -7.00 -2.21
CA THR A 6 -1.05 -5.59 -2.02
C THR A 6 -0.45 -4.71 -3.10
N SER A 7 0.82 -4.89 -3.47
CA SER A 7 1.46 -4.10 -4.53
C SER A 7 0.85 -4.36 -5.92
N GLY A 8 0.61 -5.63 -6.27
CA GLY A 8 0.02 -5.98 -7.57
C GLY A 8 -1.39 -5.45 -7.73
N LEU A 9 -2.25 -5.70 -6.73
CA LEU A 9 -3.64 -5.24 -6.79
C LEU A 9 -3.79 -3.74 -6.59
N SER A 10 -2.89 -3.06 -5.88
CA SER A 10 -2.92 -1.60 -5.79
C SER A 10 -2.80 -0.95 -7.16
N ILE A 11 -1.94 -1.48 -8.03
CA ILE A 11 -1.84 -1.02 -9.42
C ILE A 11 -3.16 -1.24 -10.16
N TYR A 12 -3.72 -2.47 -10.06
CA TYR A 12 -4.97 -2.79 -10.72
C TYR A 12 -6.11 -1.89 -10.25
N LEU A 13 -6.28 -1.73 -8.94
CA LEU A 13 -7.32 -0.88 -8.36
C LEU A 13 -7.15 0.58 -8.77
N PHE A 14 -5.92 1.08 -8.78
CA PHE A 14 -5.68 2.46 -9.21
C PHE A 14 -6.11 2.67 -10.66
N LEU A 15 -5.68 1.83 -11.57
CA LEU A 15 -6.04 1.93 -12.98
C LEU A 15 -7.55 1.74 -13.22
N TYR A 16 -8.20 0.90 -12.42
CA TYR A 16 -9.63 0.66 -12.50
C TYR A 16 -10.45 1.86 -12.01
N ILE A 17 -10.07 2.46 -10.87
CA ILE A 17 -10.80 3.54 -10.23
C ILE A 17 -10.50 4.89 -10.91
N PHE A 18 -9.23 5.24 -11.05
CA PHE A 18 -8.80 6.54 -11.53
C PHE A 18 -8.64 6.62 -13.05
N LYS A 19 -8.47 5.49 -13.72
CA LYS A 19 -8.30 5.38 -15.18
C LYS A 19 -7.16 6.26 -15.74
N ASP A 20 -6.24 6.71 -14.89
CA ASP A 20 -5.11 7.54 -15.28
C ASP A 20 -3.92 6.65 -15.69
N LYS A 21 -3.72 6.55 -17.01
CA LYS A 21 -2.61 5.79 -17.61
C LYS A 21 -1.28 6.57 -17.59
N ASN A 22 -1.32 7.87 -17.29
CA ASN A 22 -0.12 8.71 -17.26
C ASN A 22 0.55 8.77 -15.89
N ALA A 23 -0.12 8.28 -14.85
CA ALA A 23 0.41 8.22 -13.50
C ALA A 23 1.65 7.33 -13.40
N ASP A 24 2.61 7.74 -12.59
CA ASP A 24 3.78 6.91 -12.27
C ASP A 24 3.41 5.89 -11.18
N LEU A 25 3.07 4.69 -11.63
CA LEU A 25 2.57 3.60 -10.78
C LEU A 25 3.63 3.04 -9.81
N ARG A 26 4.91 3.38 -10.00
CA ARG A 26 5.98 2.99 -9.06
C ARG A 26 5.71 3.59 -7.68
N PHE A 27 5.21 4.83 -7.62
CA PHE A 27 4.87 5.47 -6.35
C PHE A 27 3.70 4.79 -5.62
N ILE A 28 2.77 4.18 -6.35
CA ILE A 28 1.70 3.37 -5.75
C ILE A 28 2.27 2.09 -5.12
N ILE A 29 3.22 1.42 -5.80
CA ILE A 29 3.89 0.24 -5.25
C ILE A 29 4.65 0.63 -3.98
N PHE A 30 5.50 1.68 -4.05
CA PHE A 30 6.24 2.13 -2.87
C PHE A 30 5.31 2.53 -1.73
N GLY A 31 4.22 3.23 -2.02
CA GLY A 31 3.20 3.56 -1.04
C GLY A 31 2.55 2.34 -0.41
N SER A 32 2.23 1.31 -1.21
CA SER A 32 1.63 0.08 -0.69
C SER A 32 2.59 -0.78 0.17
N LEU A 33 3.89 -0.60 0.04
CA LEU A 33 4.89 -1.25 0.88
C LEU A 33 5.22 -0.44 2.13
N PHE A 34 4.95 0.86 2.09
CA PHE A 34 5.41 1.81 3.10
C PHE A 34 4.92 1.51 4.53
N PRO A 35 3.63 1.17 4.79
CA PRO A 35 3.16 0.86 6.13
C PRO A 35 3.97 -0.26 6.81
N VAL A 36 4.28 -1.32 6.06
CA VAL A 36 5.06 -2.45 6.57
C VAL A 36 6.50 -2.07 6.84
N ILE A 37 7.12 -1.35 5.91
CA ILE A 37 8.52 -0.90 6.06
C ILE A 37 8.63 0.05 7.26
N PHE A 38 7.70 0.99 7.39
CA PHE A 38 7.67 1.96 8.47
C PHE A 38 7.55 1.28 9.85
N ASP A 39 6.58 0.40 10.03
CA ASP A 39 6.39 -0.31 11.29
C ASP A 39 7.54 -1.28 11.59
N SER A 40 8.11 -1.92 10.56
CA SER A 40 9.30 -2.78 10.73
C SER A 40 10.51 -1.99 11.22
N ILE A 41 10.68 -0.75 10.74
CA ILE A 41 11.74 0.16 11.21
C ILE A 41 11.49 0.54 12.66
N LEU A 42 10.27 0.93 13.03
CA LEU A 42 9.92 1.28 14.42
C LEU A 42 10.16 0.11 15.37
N TYR A 43 9.78 -1.10 14.96
CA TYR A 43 10.02 -2.32 15.72
C TYR A 43 11.52 -2.61 15.89
N PHE A 44 12.29 -2.47 14.82
CA PHE A 44 13.74 -2.68 14.87
C PHE A 44 14.46 -1.73 15.85
N PHE A 45 13.99 -0.49 15.94
CA PHE A 45 14.52 0.50 16.90
C PHE A 45 13.93 0.35 18.33
N GLY A 46 13.09 -0.66 18.58
CA GLY A 46 12.48 -0.91 19.88
C GLY A 46 11.44 0.16 20.29
N LEU A 47 10.96 0.96 19.35
CA LEU A 47 9.95 2.00 19.59
C LEU A 47 8.53 1.43 19.68
N THR A 48 8.32 0.21 19.20
CA THR A 48 7.04 -0.50 19.25
C THR A 48 7.25 -1.96 19.61
N ASN A 49 6.26 -2.56 20.26
CA ASN A 49 6.30 -3.98 20.65
C ASN A 49 5.69 -4.91 19.57
N GLN A 50 5.14 -4.34 18.49
CA GLN A 50 4.43 -5.06 17.44
C GLN A 50 4.87 -4.59 16.06
N ASN A 51 4.86 -5.50 15.09
CA ASN A 51 5.23 -5.21 13.69
C ASN A 51 4.09 -4.58 12.87
N GLU A 52 2.88 -4.54 13.40
CA GLU A 52 1.71 -3.93 12.76
C GLU A 52 1.14 -2.93 13.78
N TYR A 53 1.48 -1.63 13.64
CA TYR A 53 1.14 -0.63 14.65
C TYR A 53 0.74 0.70 14.01
N ILE A 54 1.58 1.73 14.11
CA ILE A 54 1.25 3.10 13.67
C ILE A 54 1.04 3.18 12.16
N GLY A 55 1.92 2.57 11.36
CA GLY A 55 1.85 2.59 9.90
C GLY A 55 0.61 1.90 9.32
N HIS A 56 0.04 0.95 10.07
CA HIS A 56 -1.19 0.25 9.71
C HIS A 56 -2.47 0.97 10.15
N SER A 57 -2.35 2.17 10.74
CA SER A 57 -3.47 2.98 11.16
C SER A 57 -4.04 3.83 10.02
N ILE A 58 -5.36 3.97 9.98
CA ILE A 58 -6.03 4.87 9.03
C ILE A 58 -5.63 6.33 9.27
N PHE A 59 -5.43 6.73 10.53
CA PHE A 59 -5.02 8.08 10.88
C PHE A 59 -3.65 8.43 10.30
N PHE A 60 -2.72 7.48 10.33
CA PHE A 60 -1.40 7.66 9.74
C PHE A 60 -1.51 7.88 8.22
N THR A 61 -2.24 7.03 7.53
CA THR A 61 -2.39 7.10 6.07
C THR A 61 -3.12 8.37 5.62
N VAL A 62 -4.19 8.75 6.34
CA VAL A 62 -4.93 9.98 6.05
C VAL A 62 -4.07 11.21 6.35
N SER A 63 -3.34 11.22 7.48
CA SER A 63 -2.40 12.30 7.80
C SER A 63 -1.32 12.45 6.76
N LEU A 64 -0.75 11.36 6.27
CA LEU A 64 0.24 11.36 5.19
C LEU A 64 -0.30 12.02 3.92
N PHE A 65 -1.55 11.70 3.54
CA PHE A 65 -2.22 12.30 2.40
C PHE A 65 -2.38 13.82 2.58
N PHE A 66 -2.87 14.26 3.73
CA PHE A 66 -3.04 15.70 4.01
C PHE A 66 -1.71 16.43 4.09
N ILE A 67 -0.69 15.86 4.72
CA ILE A 67 0.65 16.44 4.77
C ILE A 67 1.17 16.71 3.35
N PHE A 68 1.12 15.72 2.46
CA PHE A 68 1.56 15.93 1.08
C PHE A 68 0.67 16.92 0.33
N MET A 69 -0.64 16.92 0.59
CA MET A 69 -1.54 17.86 -0.05
C MET A 69 -1.24 19.32 0.32
N ILE A 70 -0.85 19.58 1.57
CA ILE A 70 -0.55 20.93 2.08
C ILE A 70 0.90 21.32 1.76
N ALA A 71 1.86 20.41 1.99
CA ALA A 71 3.28 20.70 1.87
C ALA A 71 3.77 20.86 0.43
N THR A 72 2.99 20.39 -0.57
CA THR A 72 3.44 20.34 -1.96
C THR A 72 2.72 21.37 -2.84
N LYS A 73 3.46 21.96 -3.78
CA LYS A 73 2.96 22.98 -4.69
C LYS A 73 1.94 22.40 -5.69
N ARG A 74 0.80 23.06 -5.87
CA ARG A 74 -0.22 22.63 -6.84
C ARG A 74 0.35 22.55 -8.26
N GLY A 75 0.01 21.51 -9.00
CA GLY A 75 0.47 21.28 -10.37
C GLY A 75 1.90 20.73 -10.50
N SER A 76 2.64 20.49 -9.40
CA SER A 76 3.96 19.90 -9.47
C SER A 76 3.90 18.38 -9.64
N LEU A 77 4.86 17.81 -10.37
CA LEU A 77 5.03 16.36 -10.50
C LEU A 77 5.30 15.71 -9.14
N PHE A 78 6.03 16.40 -8.26
CA PHE A 78 6.28 15.92 -6.90
C PHE A 78 5.00 15.72 -6.12
N ARG A 79 4.04 16.64 -6.21
CA ARG A 79 2.72 16.51 -5.59
C ARG A 79 1.97 15.30 -6.13
N ALA A 80 1.91 15.15 -7.45
CA ALA A 80 1.23 14.01 -8.08
C ALA A 80 1.79 12.68 -7.56
N ASN A 81 3.11 12.53 -7.56
CA ASN A 81 3.80 11.34 -7.10
C ASN A 81 3.60 11.07 -5.58
N SER A 82 3.64 12.12 -4.76
CA SER A 82 3.41 11.99 -3.32
C SER A 82 1.96 11.61 -2.99
N LEU A 83 1.00 12.10 -3.74
CA LEU A 83 -0.40 11.69 -3.60
C LEU A 83 -0.60 10.23 -4.05
N LEU A 84 0.04 9.79 -5.14
CA LEU A 84 0.04 8.40 -5.58
C LEU A 84 0.63 7.48 -4.50
N PHE A 85 1.70 7.90 -3.85
CA PHE A 85 2.29 7.18 -2.72
C PHE A 85 1.30 7.04 -1.55
N SER A 86 0.60 8.11 -1.17
CA SER A 86 -0.41 8.05 -0.10
C SER A 86 -1.60 7.16 -0.48
N ILE A 87 -2.05 7.20 -1.73
CA ILE A 87 -3.10 6.31 -2.26
C ILE A 87 -2.64 4.85 -2.19
N GLY A 88 -1.39 4.56 -2.54
CA GLY A 88 -0.81 3.23 -2.40
C GLY A 88 -0.83 2.73 -0.96
N SER A 89 -0.48 3.58 0.01
CA SER A 89 -0.53 3.27 1.44
C SER A 89 -1.97 2.96 1.91
N PHE A 90 -2.95 3.73 1.42
CA PHE A 90 -4.36 3.46 1.70
C PHE A 90 -4.82 2.12 1.10
N PHE A 91 -4.45 1.81 -0.14
CA PHE A 91 -4.76 0.52 -0.75
C PHE A 91 -4.17 -0.65 0.01
N TYR A 92 -2.98 -0.47 0.61
CA TYR A 92 -2.42 -1.49 1.48
C TYR A 92 -3.36 -1.83 2.64
N LEU A 93 -3.90 -0.83 3.36
CA LEU A 93 -4.82 -1.07 4.49
C LEU A 93 -6.07 -1.86 4.06
N VAL A 94 -6.62 -1.53 2.89
CA VAL A 94 -7.79 -2.21 2.34
C VAL A 94 -7.46 -3.65 1.95
N LEU A 95 -6.38 -3.86 1.19
CA LEU A 95 -6.02 -5.15 0.61
C LEU A 95 -5.36 -6.11 1.61
N SER A 96 -4.77 -5.61 2.69
CA SER A 96 -4.20 -6.42 3.78
C SER A 96 -5.24 -6.90 4.77
N PHE A 97 -6.50 -6.45 4.64
CA PHE A 97 -7.59 -6.70 5.58
C PHE A 97 -7.31 -6.20 7.00
N THR A 98 -6.41 -5.22 7.17
CA THR A 98 -6.11 -4.61 8.46
C THR A 98 -7.34 -3.95 9.09
N TRP A 99 -8.30 -3.51 8.25
CA TRP A 99 -9.56 -2.92 8.71
C TRP A 99 -10.45 -3.87 9.52
N LEU A 100 -10.20 -5.18 9.49
CA LEU A 100 -10.89 -6.17 10.33
C LEU A 100 -10.41 -6.12 11.78
N ASN A 101 -9.22 -5.60 12.04
CA ASN A 101 -8.68 -5.43 13.39
C ASN A 101 -8.82 -3.97 13.81
N GLN A 102 -9.86 -3.70 14.64
CA GLN A 102 -10.19 -2.34 15.06
C GLN A 102 -9.09 -1.70 15.92
N SER A 103 -8.39 -2.48 16.71
CA SER A 103 -7.34 -1.97 17.59
C SER A 103 -6.15 -1.41 16.79
N ILE A 104 -5.88 -1.97 15.61
CA ILE A 104 -4.79 -1.53 14.72
C ILE A 104 -5.25 -0.36 13.86
N ILE A 105 -6.40 -0.52 13.15
CA ILE A 105 -6.83 0.48 12.16
C ILE A 105 -7.19 1.82 12.79
N LEU A 106 -7.79 1.81 14.01
CA LEU A 106 -8.24 3.01 14.71
C LEU A 106 -7.23 3.51 15.76
N TYR A 107 -6.02 2.95 15.78
CA TYR A 107 -4.96 3.47 16.63
C TYR A 107 -4.68 4.97 16.32
N PRO A 108 -4.53 5.87 17.31
CA PRO A 108 -4.42 5.62 18.76
C PRO A 108 -5.74 5.69 19.54
N LEU A 109 -6.89 5.89 18.88
CA LEU A 109 -8.16 6.15 19.58
C LEU A 109 -8.72 4.92 20.31
N PHE A 110 -8.53 3.73 19.75
CA PHE A 110 -9.04 2.48 20.31
C PHE A 110 -7.89 1.46 20.43
N GLN A 111 -7.51 1.15 21.67
CA GLN A 111 -6.42 0.21 21.96
C GLN A 111 -6.90 -1.18 22.42
N ASN A 112 -8.15 -1.31 22.86
CA ASN A 112 -8.68 -2.52 23.48
C ASN A 112 -9.97 -3.02 22.79
N SER A 113 -10.09 -2.85 21.48
CA SER A 113 -11.24 -3.38 20.74
C SER A 113 -10.98 -4.85 20.36
N GLU A 114 -12.03 -5.66 20.44
CA GLU A 114 -12.00 -7.04 19.95
C GLU A 114 -11.93 -7.05 18.42
N ASP A 115 -11.29 -8.08 17.87
CA ASP A 115 -11.26 -8.27 16.42
C ASP A 115 -12.67 -8.55 15.89
N ILE A 116 -13.09 -7.82 14.86
CA ILE A 116 -14.42 -7.99 14.27
C ILE A 116 -14.57 -9.39 13.68
N PHE A 117 -13.50 -9.92 13.13
CA PHE A 117 -13.51 -11.22 12.45
C PHE A 117 -12.12 -11.84 12.42
N SER A 118 -11.99 -13.09 12.83
CA SER A 118 -10.76 -13.85 12.71
C SER A 118 -10.68 -14.49 11.33
N LEU A 119 -9.80 -14.00 10.47
CA LEU A 119 -9.48 -14.66 9.21
C LEU A 119 -8.69 -15.95 9.43
N ALA A 120 -8.85 -16.92 8.52
CA ALA A 120 -8.10 -18.17 8.56
C ALA A 120 -6.58 -17.88 8.67
N LYS A 121 -5.87 -18.60 9.56
CA LYS A 121 -4.46 -18.37 9.90
C LYS A 121 -3.52 -18.21 8.69
N ASN A 122 -3.85 -18.86 7.58
CA ASN A 122 -3.01 -18.91 6.37
C ASN A 122 -3.46 -17.95 5.25
N TYR A 123 -4.46 -17.09 5.48
CA TYR A 123 -4.98 -16.22 4.39
C TYR A 123 -3.90 -15.33 3.77
N LYS A 124 -2.97 -14.80 4.58
CA LYS A 124 -1.85 -13.96 4.11
C LYS A 124 -0.93 -14.72 3.12
N THR A 125 -0.79 -16.02 3.30
CA THR A 125 0.04 -16.87 2.41
C THR A 125 -0.68 -17.16 1.10
N VAL A 126 -1.97 -17.49 1.15
CA VAL A 126 -2.79 -17.76 -0.04
C VAL A 126 -2.90 -16.52 -0.92
N LEU A 127 -3.22 -15.38 -0.32
CA LEU A 127 -3.28 -14.11 -1.05
C LEU A 127 -1.93 -13.72 -1.62
N GLY A 128 -0.84 -13.92 -0.86
CA GLY A 128 0.51 -13.67 -1.34
C GLY A 128 0.85 -14.50 -2.58
N GLY A 129 0.49 -15.79 -2.59
CA GLY A 129 0.65 -16.66 -3.76
C GLY A 129 -0.15 -16.17 -4.97
N ALA A 130 -1.42 -15.77 -4.78
CA ALA A 130 -2.24 -15.20 -5.84
C ALA A 130 -1.65 -13.88 -6.38
N GLY A 131 -1.09 -13.03 -5.51
CA GLY A 131 -0.40 -11.81 -5.91
C GLY A 131 0.83 -12.06 -6.76
N ILE A 132 1.65 -13.07 -6.41
CA ILE A 132 2.82 -13.47 -7.20
C ILE A 132 2.38 -13.95 -8.60
N LEU A 133 1.36 -14.81 -8.66
CA LEU A 133 0.81 -15.27 -9.94
C LEU A 133 0.31 -14.11 -10.79
N TYR A 134 -0.45 -13.19 -10.21
CA TYR A 134 -0.91 -11.99 -10.92
C TYR A 134 0.23 -11.17 -11.50
N LEU A 135 1.26 -10.86 -10.69
CA LEU A 135 2.41 -10.09 -11.13
C LEU A 135 3.22 -10.84 -12.21
N PHE A 136 3.37 -12.16 -12.06
CA PHE A 136 4.04 -13.00 -13.06
C PHE A 136 3.33 -12.94 -14.41
N PHE A 137 2.01 -13.09 -14.44
CA PHE A 137 1.25 -12.97 -15.68
C PHE A 137 1.32 -11.56 -16.26
N LYS A 138 1.25 -10.52 -15.42
CA LYS A 138 1.29 -9.12 -15.86
C LYS A 138 2.66 -8.74 -16.44
N PHE A 139 3.75 -9.20 -15.83
CA PHE A 139 5.13 -8.91 -16.23
C PHE A 139 5.81 -10.04 -17.02
N ARG A 140 5.03 -10.97 -17.59
CA ARG A 140 5.56 -12.08 -18.41
C ARG A 140 6.44 -11.58 -19.58
N ASN A 141 6.11 -10.43 -20.16
CA ASN A 141 6.91 -9.81 -21.19
C ASN A 141 7.97 -8.89 -20.57
N ILE A 142 9.24 -9.24 -20.80
CA ILE A 142 10.40 -8.48 -20.30
C ILE A 142 10.42 -7.04 -20.82
N GLN A 143 9.87 -6.77 -22.01
CA GLN A 143 9.76 -5.43 -22.55
C GLN A 143 8.83 -4.56 -21.70
N ILE A 144 7.64 -5.09 -21.34
CA ILE A 144 6.68 -4.40 -20.45
C ILE A 144 7.32 -4.11 -19.09
N LEU A 145 8.09 -5.07 -18.55
CA LEU A 145 8.78 -4.87 -17.29
C LEU A 145 9.85 -3.76 -17.38
N LYS A 146 10.66 -3.76 -18.43
CA LYS A 146 11.67 -2.71 -18.65
C LYS A 146 11.04 -1.33 -18.83
N GLU A 147 9.98 -1.23 -19.62
CA GLU A 147 9.24 0.02 -19.80
C GLU A 147 8.63 0.51 -18.49
N PHE A 148 8.03 -0.40 -17.73
CA PHE A 148 7.49 -0.06 -16.41
C PHE A 148 8.57 0.44 -15.45
N ILE A 149 9.73 -0.20 -15.40
CA ILE A 149 10.85 0.24 -14.55
C ILE A 149 11.35 1.62 -14.99
N ASN A 150 11.43 1.90 -16.28
CA ASN A 150 11.95 3.16 -16.79
C ASN A 150 10.94 4.32 -16.69
N THR A 151 9.68 4.07 -17.02
CA THR A 151 8.66 5.12 -17.16
C THR A 151 7.64 5.15 -16.02
N GLY A 152 7.50 4.06 -15.27
CA GLY A 152 6.45 3.89 -14.26
C GLY A 152 5.04 3.67 -14.84
N LYS A 153 4.92 3.51 -16.16
CA LYS A 153 3.64 3.42 -16.87
C LYS A 153 3.48 2.04 -17.51
N PHE A 154 2.22 1.60 -17.67
CA PHE A 154 1.91 0.49 -18.55
C PHE A 154 1.54 1.02 -19.94
N ILE A 155 2.33 0.66 -20.93
CA ILE A 155 2.01 0.88 -22.33
C ILE A 155 1.29 -0.41 -22.80
N TYR A 156 0.03 -0.26 -23.19
CA TYR A 156 -0.80 -1.33 -23.75
C TYR A 156 -0.67 -1.35 -25.26
#